data_c69a0b9621d599a03e3ec12b05040fc6
#
_entry.id   c69a0b9621d599a03e3ec12b05040fc6
#
_cell.length_a   1.000
_cell.length_b   1.000
_cell.length_c   1.000
_cell.angle_alpha   90.00
_cell.angle_beta   90.00
_cell.angle_gamma   90.00
#
_symmetry.space_group_name_H-M   'P 1'
#
loop_
_entity.id
_entity.type
_entity.pdbx_description
1 polymer ?
#
loop_
_entity_poly.entity_id
_entity_poly.type
_entity_poly.pdbx_seq_one_letter_code
_entity_poly.pdbx_strand_id
1 'polypeptide(L)'
;MYYVLGVYIIIQTGDLVQVWGDLTLMTASVFMLFTNIAYAIKLACVIQRRELIQKIIFDGDNELDGQKTKLAIQTVERYRKDTIRLVTVYFSVAFSSVFGITFSGEKDQLPLRAWYPFDATKRPAYQWTYAYTILFFIALSINAAVNLCCDVLVAALIAQCRCRLRLIAQSLRTLCDDVDVDKKGRITADSEKVVGSRVRSIVMRHQLVLAQVEQLQQCFSVPILGQFAVASFIICVTAYQMAFVTNLYRLISMASFEIAVTIQVYIYCVAGTNLTIDSDEVSRAAYECPWYECPASIRRLLLVIMVRCKRATVITVAGIVEISLDTFMSIMKASYTFFTVLQSTGEL
;
A
#
# COMPACT_ATOMS: atom_id res chain seq x y z
N MET A 1 18.44 -14.10 0.30
CA MET A 1 17.28 -13.54 -0.38
C MET A 1 17.65 -12.79 -1.67
N TYR A 2 18.55 -11.79 -1.67
CA TYR A 2 19.02 -11.09 -2.89
C TYR A 2 19.63 -12.04 -3.93
N TYR A 3 20.42 -13.03 -3.50
CA TYR A 3 20.99 -14.03 -4.42
C TYR A 3 19.91 -14.84 -5.13
N VAL A 4 18.89 -15.30 -4.39
CA VAL A 4 17.77 -16.07 -4.96
C VAL A 4 17.00 -15.22 -5.97
N LEU A 5 16.71 -13.95 -5.62
CA LEU A 5 16.03 -13.01 -6.50
C LEU A 5 16.86 -12.68 -7.74
N GLY A 6 18.18 -12.44 -7.58
CA GLY A 6 19.10 -12.16 -8.69
C GLY A 6 19.21 -13.34 -9.66
N VAL A 7 19.43 -14.55 -9.13
CA VAL A 7 19.45 -15.78 -9.95
C VAL A 7 18.13 -15.96 -10.70
N TYR A 8 17.00 -15.69 -10.04
CA TYR A 8 15.69 -15.80 -10.65
C TYR A 8 15.48 -14.81 -11.80
N ILE A 9 15.88 -13.56 -11.63
CA ILE A 9 15.83 -12.53 -12.69
C ILE A 9 16.69 -12.95 -13.89
N ILE A 10 17.87 -13.52 -13.65
CA ILE A 10 18.77 -14.01 -14.72
C ILE A 10 18.11 -15.17 -15.49
N ILE A 11 17.54 -16.15 -14.78
CA ILE A 11 16.88 -17.30 -15.40
C ILE A 11 15.66 -16.84 -16.22
N GLN A 12 14.86 -15.91 -15.70
CA GLN A 12 13.72 -15.37 -16.44
C GLN A 12 14.11 -14.55 -17.66
N THR A 13 15.22 -13.79 -17.56
CA THR A 13 15.75 -13.07 -18.72
C THR A 13 16.20 -14.05 -19.81
N GLY A 14 16.81 -15.17 -19.43
CA GLY A 14 17.19 -16.26 -20.35
C GLY A 14 15.99 -16.90 -21.00
N ASP A 15 14.92 -17.19 -20.24
CA ASP A 15 13.67 -17.76 -20.78
C ASP A 15 13.01 -16.78 -21.77
N LEU A 16 12.98 -15.48 -21.46
CA LEU A 16 12.43 -14.46 -22.36
C LEU A 16 13.15 -14.40 -23.71
N VAL A 17 14.48 -14.55 -23.73
CA VAL A 17 15.26 -14.58 -24.98
C VAL A 17 14.93 -15.82 -25.83
N GLN A 18 14.68 -16.97 -25.21
CA GLN A 18 14.33 -18.21 -25.93
C GLN A 18 12.90 -18.21 -26.49
N VAL A 19 11.98 -17.55 -25.80
CA VAL A 19 10.55 -17.50 -26.18
C VAL A 19 10.29 -16.32 -27.15
N TRP A 20 11.35 -15.65 -27.61
CA TRP A 20 11.21 -14.52 -28.53
C TRP A 20 10.51 -14.92 -29.83
N GLY A 21 9.33 -14.33 -30.07
CA GLY A 21 8.49 -14.61 -31.24
C GLY A 21 7.16 -15.31 -30.94
N ASP A 22 7.00 -15.95 -29.77
CA ASP A 22 5.71 -16.47 -29.31
C ASP A 22 5.06 -15.49 -28.33
N LEU A 23 4.07 -14.73 -28.81
CA LEU A 23 3.44 -13.65 -28.04
C LEU A 23 2.86 -14.13 -26.70
N THR A 24 2.25 -15.32 -26.67
CA THR A 24 1.59 -15.88 -25.48
C THR A 24 2.61 -16.25 -24.40
N LEU A 25 3.71 -16.87 -24.80
CA LEU A 25 4.76 -17.31 -23.89
C LEU A 25 5.63 -16.13 -23.44
N MET A 26 5.90 -15.20 -24.36
CA MET A 26 6.65 -14.00 -24.10
C MET A 26 5.94 -13.09 -23.09
N THR A 27 4.63 -12.91 -23.22
CA THR A 27 3.83 -12.11 -22.26
C THR A 27 3.88 -12.73 -20.86
N ALA A 28 3.81 -14.07 -20.73
CA ALA A 28 3.90 -14.75 -19.44
C ALA A 28 5.28 -14.56 -18.77
N SER A 29 6.38 -14.62 -19.53
CA SER A 29 7.73 -14.42 -18.98
C SER A 29 8.00 -12.96 -18.62
N VAL A 30 7.53 -12.01 -19.44
CA VAL A 30 7.70 -10.57 -19.22
C VAL A 30 7.00 -10.10 -17.94
N PHE A 31 5.76 -10.54 -17.67
CA PHE A 31 5.06 -10.09 -16.48
C PHE A 31 5.75 -10.57 -15.19
N MET A 32 6.25 -11.81 -15.17
CA MET A 32 7.01 -12.35 -14.04
C MET A 32 8.30 -11.57 -13.81
N LEU A 33 9.02 -11.24 -14.88
CA LEU A 33 10.26 -10.48 -14.82
C LEU A 33 10.01 -9.07 -14.25
N PHE A 34 9.02 -8.34 -14.76
CA PHE A 34 8.70 -7.00 -14.27
C PHE A 34 8.23 -7.01 -12.82
N THR A 35 7.44 -8.01 -12.41
CA THR A 35 7.03 -8.17 -11.01
C THR A 35 8.23 -8.33 -10.09
N ASN A 36 9.21 -9.15 -10.47
CA ASN A 36 10.41 -9.38 -9.67
C ASN A 36 11.34 -8.15 -9.63
N ILE A 37 11.45 -7.40 -10.73
CA ILE A 37 12.21 -6.15 -10.78
C ILE A 37 11.54 -5.10 -9.85
N ALA A 38 10.23 -4.92 -9.95
CA ALA A 38 9.50 -3.99 -9.08
C ALA A 38 9.63 -4.37 -7.60
N TYR A 39 9.57 -5.66 -7.29
CA TYR A 39 9.81 -6.17 -5.95
C TYR A 39 11.25 -5.91 -5.48
N ALA A 40 12.25 -6.12 -6.32
CA ALA A 40 13.66 -5.85 -6.00
C ALA A 40 13.88 -4.37 -5.65
N ILE A 41 13.29 -3.46 -6.44
CA ILE A 41 13.35 -2.01 -6.19
C ILE A 41 12.68 -1.69 -4.84
N LYS A 42 11.48 -2.22 -4.60
CA LYS A 42 10.73 -2.01 -3.35
C LYS A 42 11.53 -2.48 -2.13
N LEU A 43 12.08 -3.68 -2.19
CA LEU A 43 12.89 -4.24 -1.13
C LEU A 43 14.16 -3.43 -0.88
N ALA A 44 14.86 -3.00 -1.93
CA ALA A 44 16.03 -2.14 -1.82
C ALA A 44 15.71 -0.82 -1.13
N CYS A 45 14.59 -0.16 -1.49
CA CYS A 45 14.14 1.06 -0.85
C CYS A 45 13.84 0.86 0.65
N VAL A 46 13.16 -0.23 1.02
CA VAL A 46 12.86 -0.54 2.43
C VAL A 46 14.15 -0.74 3.24
N ILE A 47 15.14 -1.46 2.68
CA ILE A 47 16.40 -1.72 3.39
C ILE A 47 17.27 -0.47 3.50
N GLN A 48 17.38 0.32 2.43
CA GLN A 48 18.16 1.56 2.44
C GLN A 48 17.60 2.58 3.44
N ARG A 49 16.30 2.60 3.62
CA ARG A 49 15.61 3.56 4.50
C ARG A 49 15.11 2.95 5.81
N ARG A 50 15.63 1.78 6.19
CA ARG A 50 15.18 1.04 7.38
C ARG A 50 15.22 1.88 8.68
N GLU A 51 16.27 2.67 8.87
CA GLU A 51 16.42 3.48 10.09
C GLU A 51 15.35 4.58 10.18
N LEU A 52 15.04 5.21 9.05
CA LEU A 52 13.97 6.19 8.97
C LEU A 52 12.59 5.56 9.21
N ILE A 53 12.35 4.39 8.61
CA ILE A 53 11.10 3.64 8.79
C ILE A 53 10.93 3.22 10.25
N GLN A 54 11.98 2.69 10.88
CA GLN A 54 11.98 2.31 12.30
C GLN A 54 11.71 3.52 13.20
N LYS A 55 12.29 4.67 12.90
CA LYS A 55 12.04 5.91 13.64
C LYS A 55 10.57 6.33 13.51
N ILE A 56 10.00 6.31 12.31
CA ILE A 56 8.59 6.67 12.09
C ILE A 56 7.67 5.74 12.90
N ILE A 57 7.94 4.42 12.90
CA ILE A 57 7.17 3.45 13.67
C ILE A 57 7.26 3.77 15.17
N PHE A 58 8.49 3.92 15.68
CA PHE A 58 8.72 4.14 17.11
C PHE A 58 8.10 5.44 17.60
N ASP A 59 8.28 6.56 16.87
CA ASP A 59 7.70 7.85 17.21
C ASP A 59 6.16 7.80 17.18
N GLY A 60 5.60 7.07 16.22
CA GLY A 60 4.16 6.89 16.10
C GLY A 60 3.58 6.03 17.21
N ASP A 61 4.19 4.90 17.51
CA ASP A 61 3.72 3.98 18.55
C ASP A 61 3.78 4.63 19.93
N ASN A 62 4.87 5.35 20.27
CA ASN A 62 4.98 6.09 21.52
C ASN A 62 3.88 7.14 21.69
N GLU A 63 3.50 7.84 20.61
CA GLU A 63 2.40 8.80 20.68
C GLU A 63 1.04 8.12 20.84
N LEU A 64 0.81 7.00 20.17
CA LEU A 64 -0.46 6.26 20.23
C LEU A 64 -0.64 5.55 21.58
N ASP A 65 0.41 4.92 22.11
CA ASP A 65 0.38 4.23 23.40
C ASP A 65 0.26 5.21 24.58
N GLY A 66 0.75 6.45 24.42
CA GLY A 66 0.62 7.52 25.41
C GLY A 66 -0.78 8.09 25.59
N GLN A 67 -1.79 7.63 24.82
CA GLN A 67 -3.16 8.15 24.92
C GLN A 67 -3.84 7.67 26.20
N LYS A 68 -4.41 8.63 26.95
CA LYS A 68 -5.09 8.36 28.24
C LYS A 68 -6.61 8.49 28.16
N THR A 69 -7.12 9.20 27.17
CA THR A 69 -8.56 9.44 27.03
C THR A 69 -9.25 8.20 26.48
N LYS A 70 -10.36 7.79 27.10
CA LYS A 70 -11.14 6.61 26.67
C LYS A 70 -11.52 6.66 25.20
N LEU A 71 -11.91 7.84 24.70
CA LEU A 71 -12.26 8.04 23.28
C LEU A 71 -11.05 7.85 22.35
N ALA A 72 -9.88 8.34 22.76
CA ALA A 72 -8.64 8.17 22.00
C ALA A 72 -8.23 6.71 21.92
N ILE A 73 -8.29 5.97 23.04
CA ILE A 73 -7.99 4.53 23.09
C ILE A 73 -8.94 3.74 22.17
N GLN A 74 -10.23 4.04 22.20
CA GLN A 74 -11.21 3.42 21.29
C GLN A 74 -10.90 3.71 19.82
N THR A 75 -10.47 4.93 19.51
CA THR A 75 -10.08 5.30 18.15
C THR A 75 -8.85 4.51 17.68
N VAL A 76 -7.79 4.45 18.49
CA VAL A 76 -6.59 3.65 18.19
C VAL A 76 -6.94 2.18 17.96
N GLU A 77 -7.77 1.60 18.85
CA GLU A 77 -8.19 0.21 18.74
C GLU A 77 -9.01 -0.07 17.48
N ARG A 78 -9.87 0.87 17.06
CA ARG A 78 -10.61 0.76 15.81
C ARG A 78 -9.68 0.74 14.61
N TYR A 79 -8.76 1.70 14.49
CA TYR A 79 -7.78 1.75 13.39
C TYR A 79 -6.90 0.50 13.36
N ARG A 80 -6.49 -0.01 14.53
CA ARG A 80 -5.74 -1.25 14.64
C ARG A 80 -6.53 -2.44 14.10
N LYS A 81 -7.80 -2.59 14.49
CA LYS A 81 -8.68 -3.68 14.02
C LYS A 81 -8.92 -3.59 12.52
N ASP A 82 -9.19 -2.40 11.99
CA ASP A 82 -9.39 -2.19 10.56
C ASP A 82 -8.13 -2.54 9.76
N THR A 83 -6.95 -2.15 10.25
CA THR A 83 -5.66 -2.51 9.63
C THR A 83 -5.42 -4.01 9.67
N ILE A 84 -5.61 -4.68 10.81
CA ILE A 84 -5.43 -6.13 10.95
C ILE A 84 -6.40 -6.86 10.01
N ARG A 85 -7.66 -6.44 9.95
CA ARG A 85 -8.67 -7.05 9.06
C ARG A 85 -8.25 -6.94 7.59
N LEU A 86 -7.82 -5.77 7.16
CA LEU A 86 -7.34 -5.54 5.79
C LEU A 86 -6.14 -6.42 5.46
N VAL A 87 -5.17 -6.49 6.36
CA VAL A 87 -3.97 -7.36 6.25
C VAL A 87 -4.38 -8.82 6.13
N THR A 88 -5.26 -9.31 7.02
CA THR A 88 -5.70 -10.70 7.02
C THR A 88 -6.39 -11.07 5.71
N VAL A 89 -7.29 -10.22 5.20
CA VAL A 89 -7.97 -10.44 3.91
C VAL A 89 -6.96 -10.50 2.77
N TYR A 90 -6.02 -9.54 2.73
CA TYR A 90 -5.02 -9.48 1.67
C TYR A 90 -4.10 -10.72 1.66
N PHE A 91 -3.61 -11.14 2.83
CA PHE A 91 -2.81 -12.36 2.94
C PHE A 91 -3.60 -13.62 2.55
N SER A 92 -4.87 -13.71 2.94
CA SER A 92 -5.72 -14.86 2.60
C SER A 92 -5.91 -14.99 1.09
N VAL A 93 -6.20 -13.89 0.40
CA VAL A 93 -6.37 -13.88 -1.06
C VAL A 93 -5.07 -14.18 -1.78
N ALA A 94 -3.96 -13.57 -1.35
CA ALA A 94 -2.65 -13.82 -1.95
C ALA A 94 -2.20 -15.27 -1.75
N PHE A 95 -2.41 -15.83 -0.55
CA PHE A 95 -2.07 -17.23 -0.27
C PHE A 95 -2.91 -18.19 -1.12
N SER A 96 -4.21 -17.94 -1.26
CA SER A 96 -5.08 -18.75 -2.13
C SER A 96 -4.64 -18.70 -3.60
N SER A 97 -4.18 -17.54 -4.07
CA SER A 97 -3.63 -17.36 -5.42
C SER A 97 -2.36 -18.19 -5.65
N VAL A 98 -1.38 -18.06 -4.72
CA VAL A 98 -0.14 -18.85 -4.79
C VAL A 98 -0.43 -20.35 -4.76
N PHE A 99 -1.33 -20.80 -3.90
CA PHE A 99 -1.75 -22.18 -3.82
C PHE A 99 -2.42 -22.65 -5.13
N GLY A 100 -3.33 -21.84 -5.69
CA GLY A 100 -3.98 -22.11 -6.97
C GLY A 100 -2.98 -22.29 -8.11
N ILE A 101 -1.99 -21.41 -8.23
CA ILE A 101 -0.95 -21.50 -9.27
C ILE A 101 -0.12 -22.76 -9.10
N THR A 102 0.22 -23.13 -7.85
CA THR A 102 1.03 -24.33 -7.57
C THR A 102 0.36 -25.62 -8.04
N PHE A 103 -0.92 -25.73 -7.78
CA PHE A 103 -1.68 -26.95 -8.07
C PHE A 103 -2.34 -26.94 -9.46
N SER A 104 -2.20 -25.84 -10.24
CA SER A 104 -2.75 -25.74 -11.59
C SER A 104 -1.92 -26.43 -12.68
N GLY A 105 -0.79 -27.07 -12.33
CA GLY A 105 0.07 -27.79 -13.28
C GLY A 105 -0.66 -28.94 -13.94
N GLU A 106 -0.53 -29.06 -15.28
CA GLU A 106 -1.00 -30.22 -16.04
C GLU A 106 -0.14 -31.45 -15.68
N LYS A 107 -0.76 -32.63 -15.73
CA LYS A 107 -0.04 -33.90 -15.52
C LYS A 107 1.09 -34.01 -16.56
N ASP A 108 2.28 -34.33 -16.05
CA ASP A 108 3.52 -34.49 -16.84
C ASP A 108 4.20 -33.15 -17.28
N GLN A 109 3.75 -32.00 -16.80
CA GLN A 109 4.48 -30.72 -16.96
C GLN A 109 5.10 -30.28 -15.63
N LEU A 110 6.26 -29.66 -15.71
CA LEU A 110 6.89 -29.06 -14.53
C LEU A 110 6.01 -27.91 -13.99
N PRO A 111 5.85 -27.79 -12.67
CA PRO A 111 4.99 -26.76 -12.04
C PRO A 111 5.37 -25.32 -12.41
N LEU A 112 6.63 -25.10 -12.76
CA LEU A 112 7.16 -23.82 -13.21
C LEU A 112 7.96 -24.01 -14.50
N ARG A 113 7.63 -23.23 -15.50
CA ARG A 113 8.42 -23.17 -16.73
C ARG A 113 9.70 -22.37 -16.44
N ALA A 114 10.83 -23.00 -16.66
CA ALA A 114 12.14 -22.38 -16.54
C ALA A 114 13.08 -22.96 -17.60
N TRP A 115 14.05 -22.18 -17.99
CA TRP A 115 15.09 -22.67 -18.89
C TRP A 115 16.05 -23.62 -18.14
N TYR A 116 16.21 -24.82 -18.73
CA TYR A 116 17.18 -25.80 -18.27
C TYR A 116 18.19 -26.07 -19.37
N PRO A 117 19.51 -26.11 -19.07
CA PRO A 117 20.56 -26.39 -20.06
C PRO A 117 20.61 -27.88 -20.46
N PHE A 118 19.64 -28.70 -20.03
CA PHE A 118 19.54 -30.13 -20.27
C PHE A 118 18.09 -30.58 -20.48
N ASP A 119 17.90 -31.74 -21.09
CA ASP A 119 16.58 -32.33 -21.33
C ASP A 119 15.96 -32.82 -20.01
N ALA A 120 15.08 -32.00 -19.43
CA ALA A 120 14.44 -32.26 -18.14
C ALA A 120 13.34 -33.35 -18.19
N THR A 121 13.00 -33.89 -19.37
CA THR A 121 11.93 -34.87 -19.54
C THR A 121 12.38 -36.33 -19.35
N LYS A 122 13.69 -36.58 -19.37
CA LYS A 122 14.26 -37.95 -19.27
C LYS A 122 14.71 -38.30 -17.87
N ARG A 123 14.43 -39.53 -17.38
CA ARG A 123 15.00 -40.06 -16.13
C ARG A 123 16.51 -40.32 -16.28
N PRO A 124 17.37 -40.02 -15.27
CA PRO A 124 17.07 -39.55 -13.91
C PRO A 124 16.95 -38.03 -13.77
N ALA A 125 17.21 -37.24 -14.82
CA ALA A 125 17.18 -35.77 -14.79
C ALA A 125 15.83 -35.22 -14.33
N TYR A 126 14.71 -35.84 -14.70
CA TYR A 126 13.36 -35.45 -14.26
C TYR A 126 13.21 -35.39 -12.73
N GLN A 127 13.74 -36.36 -11.98
CA GLN A 127 13.60 -36.39 -10.52
C GLN A 127 14.35 -35.24 -9.85
N TRP A 128 15.56 -34.94 -10.31
CA TRP A 128 16.36 -33.84 -9.81
C TRP A 128 15.75 -32.49 -10.18
N THR A 129 15.23 -32.37 -11.40
CA THR A 129 14.56 -31.16 -11.85
C THR A 129 13.26 -30.94 -11.06
N TYR A 130 12.52 -31.97 -10.74
CA TYR A 130 11.30 -31.87 -9.93
C TYR A 130 11.61 -31.43 -8.50
N ALA A 131 12.63 -32.01 -7.86
CA ALA A 131 13.07 -31.60 -6.53
C ALA A 131 13.56 -30.13 -6.52
N TYR A 132 14.33 -29.74 -7.53
CA TYR A 132 14.77 -28.35 -7.71
C TYR A 132 13.59 -27.41 -7.91
N THR A 133 12.59 -27.79 -8.69
CA THR A 133 11.38 -26.98 -8.92
C THR A 133 10.58 -26.76 -7.64
N ILE A 134 10.47 -27.79 -6.78
CA ILE A 134 9.83 -27.65 -5.46
C ILE A 134 10.60 -26.66 -4.57
N LEU A 135 11.91 -26.82 -4.47
CA LEU A 135 12.76 -25.91 -3.67
C LEU A 135 12.63 -24.47 -4.17
N PHE A 136 12.67 -24.30 -5.48
CA PHE A 136 12.52 -23.03 -6.15
C PHE A 136 11.13 -22.40 -5.90
N PHE A 137 10.09 -23.22 -5.90
CA PHE A 137 8.72 -22.79 -5.59
C PHE A 137 8.60 -22.30 -4.14
N ILE A 138 9.24 -22.98 -3.19
CA ILE A 138 9.30 -22.52 -1.79
C ILE A 138 9.97 -21.15 -1.71
N ALA A 139 11.09 -20.98 -2.40
CA ALA A 139 11.82 -19.70 -2.45
C ALA A 139 10.96 -18.58 -3.06
N LEU A 140 10.21 -18.86 -4.13
CA LEU A 140 9.28 -17.93 -4.77
C LEU A 140 8.14 -17.55 -3.83
N SER A 141 7.59 -18.51 -3.08
CA SER A 141 6.55 -18.26 -2.10
C SER A 141 7.02 -17.35 -0.97
N ILE A 142 8.25 -17.53 -0.49
CA ILE A 142 8.87 -16.65 0.49
C ILE A 142 9.05 -15.24 -0.08
N ASN A 143 9.51 -15.12 -1.33
CA ASN A 143 9.66 -13.81 -1.98
C ASN A 143 8.30 -13.10 -2.13
N ALA A 144 7.25 -13.82 -2.51
CA ALA A 144 5.90 -13.29 -2.59
C ALA A 144 5.40 -12.80 -1.21
N ALA A 145 5.62 -13.59 -0.15
CA ALA A 145 5.24 -13.21 1.21
C ALA A 145 5.96 -11.93 1.66
N VAL A 146 7.25 -11.78 1.36
CA VAL A 146 7.99 -10.54 1.70
C VAL A 146 7.54 -9.35 0.88
N ASN A 147 7.18 -9.53 -0.39
CA ASN A 147 6.58 -8.46 -1.20
C ASN A 147 5.26 -7.98 -0.58
N LEU A 148 4.39 -8.92 -0.17
CA LEU A 148 3.17 -8.59 0.57
C LEU A 148 3.46 -7.84 1.87
N CYS A 149 4.44 -8.28 2.66
CA CYS A 149 4.85 -7.60 3.89
C CYS A 149 5.27 -6.16 3.63
N CYS A 150 5.98 -5.89 2.53
CA CYS A 150 6.35 -4.52 2.15
C CYS A 150 5.12 -3.65 1.84
N ASP A 151 4.11 -4.20 1.14
CA ASP A 151 2.88 -3.48 0.82
C ASP A 151 2.07 -3.16 2.09
N VAL A 152 1.94 -4.15 2.96
CA VAL A 152 1.28 -4.01 4.26
C VAL A 152 1.99 -2.99 5.14
N LEU A 153 3.32 -2.99 5.15
CA LEU A 153 4.11 -2.01 5.91
C LEU A 153 3.75 -0.58 5.48
N VAL A 154 3.72 -0.30 4.19
CA VAL A 154 3.36 1.04 3.68
C VAL A 154 1.93 1.41 4.08
N ALA A 155 0.97 0.50 3.90
CA ALA A 155 -0.42 0.73 4.27
C ALA A 155 -0.59 0.97 5.78
N ALA A 156 0.15 0.23 6.62
CA ALA A 156 0.13 0.38 8.07
C ALA A 156 0.72 1.72 8.52
N LEU A 157 1.82 2.17 7.90
CA LEU A 157 2.42 3.48 8.19
C LEU A 157 1.48 4.63 7.82
N ILE A 158 0.78 4.54 6.69
CA ILE A 158 -0.25 5.50 6.32
C ILE A 158 -1.41 5.46 7.32
N ALA A 159 -1.85 4.28 7.75
CA ALA A 159 -2.92 4.12 8.74
C ALA A 159 -2.54 4.71 10.10
N GLN A 160 -1.27 4.60 10.51
CA GLN A 160 -0.73 5.23 11.72
C GLN A 160 -0.81 6.77 11.64
N CYS A 161 -0.40 7.37 10.51
CA CYS A 161 -0.53 8.81 10.28
C CYS A 161 -2.00 9.27 10.31
N ARG A 162 -2.90 8.51 9.69
CA ARG A 162 -4.35 8.75 9.70
C ARG A 162 -4.93 8.73 11.11
N CYS A 163 -4.58 7.72 11.91
CA CYS A 163 -5.02 7.62 13.31
C CYS A 163 -4.60 8.87 14.11
N ARG A 164 -3.37 9.33 13.94
CA ARG A 164 -2.86 10.53 14.62
C ARG A 164 -3.57 11.81 14.17
N LEU A 165 -3.88 11.97 12.87
CA LEU A 165 -4.71 13.09 12.38
C LEU A 165 -6.11 13.06 13.02
N ARG A 166 -6.71 11.89 13.14
CA ARG A 166 -8.00 11.73 13.80
C ARG A 166 -7.97 12.10 15.28
N LEU A 167 -6.90 11.72 16.00
CA LEU A 167 -6.69 12.11 17.40
C LEU A 167 -6.49 13.62 17.54
N ILE A 168 -5.80 14.26 16.60
CA ILE A 168 -5.66 15.72 16.55
C ILE A 168 -7.02 16.38 16.35
N ALA A 169 -7.85 15.89 15.42
CA ALA A 169 -9.20 16.38 15.21
C ALA A 169 -10.08 16.23 16.47
N GLN A 170 -10.00 15.10 17.17
CA GLN A 170 -10.69 14.91 18.45
C GLN A 170 -10.19 15.90 19.52
N SER A 171 -8.87 16.11 19.64
CA SER A 171 -8.29 17.05 20.58
C SER A 171 -8.71 18.50 20.29
N LEU A 172 -8.95 18.85 19.03
CA LEU A 172 -9.50 20.17 18.66
C LEU A 172 -10.96 20.33 19.09
N ARG A 173 -11.79 19.30 18.88
CA ARG A 173 -13.21 19.33 19.30
C ARG A 173 -13.37 19.47 20.82
N THR A 174 -12.47 18.82 21.57
CA THR A 174 -12.47 18.86 23.04
C THR A 174 -11.52 19.93 23.61
N LEU A 175 -11.17 20.94 22.82
CA LEU A 175 -10.18 21.95 23.19
C LEU A 175 -10.58 22.74 24.42
N CYS A 176 -11.85 23.12 24.52
CA CYS A 176 -12.44 23.94 25.58
C CYS A 176 -13.21 23.10 26.62
N ASP A 177 -13.13 21.77 26.59
CA ASP A 177 -13.75 20.95 27.62
C ASP A 177 -13.04 21.16 28.97
N ASP A 178 -13.80 21.17 30.06
CA ASP A 178 -13.31 21.35 31.42
C ASP A 178 -12.56 22.70 31.64
N VAL A 179 -13.06 23.79 31.04
CA VAL A 179 -12.48 25.13 31.13
C VAL A 179 -13.49 26.07 31.76
N ASP A 180 -13.02 26.85 32.75
CA ASP A 180 -13.86 27.83 33.40
C ASP A 180 -14.16 29.03 32.49
N VAL A 181 -15.44 29.34 32.34
CA VAL A 181 -15.96 30.47 31.57
C VAL A 181 -16.50 31.56 32.49
N ASP A 182 -16.25 32.83 32.15
CA ASP A 182 -16.80 33.98 32.83
C ASP A 182 -18.33 34.11 32.59
N LYS A 183 -18.99 34.94 33.40
CA LYS A 183 -20.43 35.25 33.26
C LYS A 183 -20.85 35.72 31.86
N LYS A 184 -19.88 36.14 31.03
CA LYS A 184 -20.07 36.56 29.62
C LYS A 184 -19.78 35.44 28.63
N GLY A 185 -19.60 34.20 29.07
CA GLY A 185 -19.29 33.05 28.19
C GLY A 185 -17.87 33.11 27.58
N ARG A 186 -16.93 33.84 28.20
CA ARG A 186 -15.54 33.92 27.75
C ARG A 186 -14.63 33.16 28.69
N ILE A 187 -13.59 32.53 28.13
CA ILE A 187 -12.58 31.76 28.86
C ILE A 187 -11.84 32.73 29.83
N THR A 188 -11.66 32.32 31.10
CA THR A 188 -10.93 33.08 32.12
C THR A 188 -9.42 33.14 31.81
N ALA A 189 -8.72 34.09 32.36
CA ALA A 189 -7.27 34.31 32.10
C ALA A 189 -6.40 33.09 32.48
N ASP A 190 -6.75 32.37 33.55
CA ASP A 190 -6.03 31.15 33.94
C ASP A 190 -6.32 30.00 33.01
N SER A 191 -7.57 29.85 32.57
CA SER A 191 -7.99 28.87 31.55
C SER A 191 -7.38 29.18 30.19
N GLU A 192 -7.12 30.45 29.84
CA GLU A 192 -6.44 30.84 28.59
C GLU A 192 -5.05 30.19 28.49
N LYS A 193 -4.29 30.13 29.57
CA LYS A 193 -2.96 29.49 29.59
C LYS A 193 -3.07 27.99 29.31
N VAL A 194 -4.08 27.32 29.88
CA VAL A 194 -4.35 25.89 29.68
C VAL A 194 -4.72 25.63 28.24
N VAL A 195 -5.68 26.34 27.69
CA VAL A 195 -6.13 26.20 26.29
C VAL A 195 -4.98 26.53 25.34
N GLY A 196 -4.19 27.58 25.62
CA GLY A 196 -3.02 27.93 24.83
C GLY A 196 -1.95 26.83 24.79
N SER A 197 -1.73 26.14 25.91
CA SER A 197 -0.80 25.00 25.97
C SER A 197 -1.35 23.79 25.16
N ARG A 198 -2.66 23.51 25.25
CA ARG A 198 -3.33 22.48 24.46
C ARG A 198 -3.19 22.74 22.95
N VAL A 199 -3.49 23.97 22.49
CA VAL A 199 -3.35 24.36 21.08
C VAL A 199 -1.90 24.21 20.62
N ARG A 200 -0.90 24.65 21.41
CA ARG A 200 0.50 24.48 21.06
C ARG A 200 0.89 23.01 20.91
N SER A 201 0.43 22.15 21.80
CA SER A 201 0.65 20.70 21.71
C SER A 201 0.02 20.13 20.45
N ILE A 202 -1.21 20.53 20.10
CA ILE A 202 -1.91 20.12 18.88
C ILE A 202 -1.11 20.53 17.62
N VAL A 203 -0.63 21.78 17.58
CA VAL A 203 0.18 22.28 16.45
C VAL A 203 1.46 21.46 16.28
N MET A 204 2.18 21.20 17.37
CA MET A 204 3.42 20.39 17.31
C MET A 204 3.13 18.98 16.81
N ARG A 205 2.10 18.32 17.31
CA ARG A 205 1.68 16.97 16.84
C ARG A 205 1.28 16.99 15.37
N HIS A 206 0.53 18.00 14.92
CA HIS A 206 0.14 18.15 13.53
C HIS A 206 1.37 18.32 12.61
N GLN A 207 2.33 19.18 13.01
CA GLN A 207 3.57 19.35 12.25
C GLN A 207 4.38 18.05 12.14
N LEU A 208 4.46 17.27 13.23
CA LEU A 208 5.14 15.97 13.23
C LEU A 208 4.48 14.98 12.25
N VAL A 209 3.15 14.88 12.26
CA VAL A 209 2.43 14.00 11.32
C VAL A 209 2.66 14.42 9.88
N LEU A 210 2.58 15.72 9.58
CA LEU A 210 2.83 16.24 8.22
C LEU A 210 4.25 15.92 7.75
N ALA A 211 5.25 16.11 8.59
CA ALA A 211 6.64 15.77 8.28
C ALA A 211 6.83 14.27 8.03
N GLN A 212 6.13 13.42 8.80
CA GLN A 212 6.18 11.97 8.59
C GLN A 212 5.51 11.56 7.27
N VAL A 213 4.37 12.16 6.90
CA VAL A 213 3.74 11.90 5.60
C VAL A 213 4.68 12.29 4.45
N GLU A 214 5.38 13.41 4.56
CA GLU A 214 6.38 13.82 3.57
C GLU A 214 7.55 12.82 3.49
N GLN A 215 8.05 12.35 4.64
CA GLN A 215 9.09 11.32 4.68
C GLN A 215 8.63 10.01 4.07
N LEU A 216 7.39 9.58 4.33
CA LEU A 216 6.79 8.38 3.69
C LEU A 216 6.69 8.55 2.18
N GLN A 217 6.25 9.72 1.71
CA GLN A 217 6.21 10.01 0.29
C GLN A 217 7.60 9.91 -0.35
N GLN A 218 8.62 10.51 0.26
CA GLN A 218 10.00 10.44 -0.24
C GLN A 218 10.55 9.01 -0.25
N CYS A 219 10.15 8.17 0.72
CA CYS A 219 10.60 6.77 0.79
C CYS A 219 9.94 5.87 -0.26
N PHE A 220 8.64 6.02 -0.46
CA PHE A 220 7.83 5.02 -1.17
C PHE A 220 7.29 5.50 -2.52
N SER A 221 7.52 6.76 -2.92
CA SER A 221 7.04 7.32 -4.17
C SER A 221 7.45 6.48 -5.38
N VAL A 222 8.74 6.19 -5.55
CA VAL A 222 9.25 5.42 -6.69
C VAL A 222 8.77 3.96 -6.67
N PRO A 223 8.86 3.21 -5.55
CA PRO A 223 8.31 1.85 -5.46
C PRO A 223 6.83 1.75 -5.80
N ILE A 224 6.01 2.69 -5.34
CA ILE A 224 4.56 2.69 -5.61
C ILE A 224 4.28 2.98 -7.08
N LEU A 225 5.01 3.91 -7.70
CA LEU A 225 4.88 4.17 -9.14
C LEU A 225 5.19 2.93 -9.96
N GLY A 226 6.32 2.28 -9.68
CA GLY A 226 6.70 1.03 -10.32
C GLY A 226 5.62 -0.05 -10.14
N GLN A 227 5.06 -0.15 -8.93
CA GLN A 227 3.99 -1.09 -8.63
C GLN A 227 2.72 -0.81 -9.45
N PHE A 228 2.31 0.46 -9.59
CA PHE A 228 1.13 0.81 -10.38
C PHE A 228 1.32 0.52 -11.87
N ALA A 229 2.49 0.83 -12.42
CA ALA A 229 2.82 0.55 -13.83
C ALA A 229 2.82 -0.97 -14.10
N VAL A 230 3.49 -1.74 -13.25
CA VAL A 230 3.56 -3.20 -13.38
C VAL A 230 2.17 -3.84 -13.18
N ALA A 231 1.40 -3.39 -12.18
CA ALA A 231 0.05 -3.90 -11.94
C ALA A 231 -0.87 -3.63 -13.14
N SER A 232 -0.85 -2.42 -13.71
CA SER A 232 -1.65 -2.09 -14.89
C SER A 232 -1.34 -3.02 -16.07
N PHE A 233 -0.06 -3.31 -16.29
CA PHE A 233 0.36 -4.25 -17.33
C PHE A 233 -0.07 -5.69 -17.03
N ILE A 234 0.10 -6.17 -15.80
CA ILE A 234 -0.31 -7.51 -15.36
C ILE A 234 -1.81 -7.70 -15.56
N ILE A 235 -2.64 -6.75 -15.08
CA ILE A 235 -4.09 -6.78 -15.20
C ILE A 235 -4.51 -6.95 -16.66
N CYS A 236 -3.91 -6.17 -17.56
CA CYS A 236 -4.18 -6.26 -18.99
C CYS A 236 -3.83 -7.64 -19.58
N VAL A 237 -2.60 -8.12 -19.31
CA VAL A 237 -2.09 -9.37 -19.89
C VAL A 237 -2.83 -10.58 -19.32
N THR A 238 -3.11 -10.60 -18.02
CA THR A 238 -3.82 -11.70 -17.38
C THR A 238 -5.26 -11.78 -17.90
N ALA A 239 -5.95 -10.64 -18.04
CA ALA A 239 -7.28 -10.59 -18.64
C ALA A 239 -7.27 -11.12 -20.08
N TYR A 240 -6.28 -10.75 -20.90
CA TYR A 240 -6.12 -11.27 -22.25
C TYR A 240 -5.89 -12.78 -22.25
N GLN A 241 -5.01 -13.32 -21.42
CA GLN A 241 -4.78 -14.75 -21.32
C GLN A 241 -6.02 -15.52 -20.86
N MET A 242 -6.81 -14.96 -19.92
CA MET A 242 -8.05 -15.58 -19.44
C MET A 242 -9.09 -15.78 -20.57
N ALA A 243 -9.10 -14.91 -21.58
CA ALA A 243 -10.03 -15.02 -22.72
C ALA A 243 -9.79 -16.28 -23.59
N PHE A 244 -8.56 -16.84 -23.57
CA PHE A 244 -8.18 -18.00 -24.38
C PHE A 244 -8.04 -19.31 -23.58
N VAL A 245 -8.19 -19.26 -22.26
CA VAL A 245 -8.07 -20.45 -21.40
C VAL A 245 -9.36 -21.24 -21.40
N THR A 246 -9.29 -22.51 -21.79
CA THR A 246 -10.42 -23.46 -21.81
C THR A 246 -10.51 -24.30 -20.53
N ASN A 247 -9.41 -24.46 -19.81
CA ASN A 247 -9.35 -25.24 -18.57
C ASN A 247 -9.88 -24.43 -17.40
N LEU A 248 -11.02 -24.84 -16.82
CA LEU A 248 -11.69 -24.16 -15.70
C LEU A 248 -10.76 -23.96 -14.47
N TYR A 249 -9.95 -24.97 -14.16
CA TYR A 249 -9.04 -24.89 -13.01
C TYR A 249 -7.97 -23.80 -13.20
N ARG A 250 -7.39 -23.74 -14.39
CA ARG A 250 -6.42 -22.70 -14.75
C ARG A 250 -7.08 -21.31 -14.77
N LEU A 251 -8.31 -21.21 -15.27
CA LEU A 251 -9.08 -19.97 -15.27
C LEU A 251 -9.30 -19.45 -13.84
N ILE A 252 -9.71 -20.32 -12.89
CA ILE A 252 -9.91 -19.94 -11.48
C ILE A 252 -8.60 -19.48 -10.85
N SER A 253 -7.49 -20.17 -11.14
CA SER A 253 -6.17 -19.79 -10.63
C SER A 253 -5.73 -18.41 -11.14
N MET A 254 -5.91 -18.13 -12.43
CA MET A 254 -5.59 -16.83 -13.02
C MET A 254 -6.50 -15.72 -12.48
N ALA A 255 -7.79 -15.99 -12.33
CA ALA A 255 -8.74 -15.03 -11.74
C ALA A 255 -8.39 -14.69 -10.28
N SER A 256 -7.98 -15.69 -9.49
CA SER A 256 -7.55 -15.43 -8.10
C SER A 256 -6.29 -14.57 -8.03
N PHE A 257 -5.35 -14.74 -8.96
CA PHE A 257 -4.17 -13.90 -9.09
C PHE A 257 -4.51 -12.47 -9.50
N GLU A 258 -5.40 -12.32 -10.49
CA GLU A 258 -5.90 -11.03 -10.95
C GLU A 258 -6.56 -10.23 -9.81
N ILE A 259 -7.41 -10.90 -9.02
CA ILE A 259 -8.02 -10.32 -7.83
C ILE A 259 -6.96 -9.89 -6.81
N ALA A 260 -5.92 -10.68 -6.58
CA ALA A 260 -4.85 -10.35 -5.65
C ALA A 260 -4.09 -9.07 -6.07
N VAL A 261 -3.74 -8.95 -7.36
CA VAL A 261 -3.07 -7.75 -7.91
C VAL A 261 -3.97 -6.52 -7.85
N THR A 262 -5.25 -6.68 -8.17
CA THR A 262 -6.24 -5.60 -8.07
C THR A 262 -6.41 -5.11 -6.63
N ILE A 263 -6.50 -6.02 -5.65
CA ILE A 263 -6.57 -5.67 -4.22
C ILE A 263 -5.29 -4.94 -3.79
N GLN A 264 -4.13 -5.33 -4.28
CA GLN A 264 -2.86 -4.68 -3.97
C GLN A 264 -2.88 -3.19 -4.34
N VAL A 265 -3.30 -2.86 -5.56
CA VAL A 265 -3.45 -1.45 -6.00
C VAL A 265 -4.52 -0.72 -5.19
N TYR A 266 -5.66 -1.40 -4.95
CA TYR A 266 -6.78 -0.84 -4.19
C TYR A 266 -6.39 -0.44 -2.77
N ILE A 267 -5.58 -1.25 -2.07
CA ILE A 267 -5.11 -0.97 -0.71
C ILE A 267 -4.34 0.36 -0.65
N TYR A 268 -3.42 0.59 -1.59
CA TYR A 268 -2.68 1.85 -1.67
C TYR A 268 -3.61 3.04 -1.92
N CYS A 269 -4.51 2.91 -2.88
CA CYS A 269 -5.43 3.98 -3.29
C CYS A 269 -6.41 4.35 -2.17
N VAL A 270 -6.97 3.36 -1.48
CA VAL A 270 -7.83 3.59 -0.30
C VAL A 270 -7.05 4.22 0.85
N ALA A 271 -5.82 3.77 1.11
CA ALA A 271 -4.99 4.34 2.16
C ALA A 271 -4.72 5.84 1.90
N GLY A 272 -4.39 6.21 0.66
CA GLY A 272 -4.16 7.59 0.25
C GLY A 272 -5.41 8.45 0.35
N THR A 273 -6.53 8.02 -0.24
CA THR A 273 -7.82 8.75 -0.15
C THR A 273 -8.25 8.99 1.29
N ASN A 274 -8.16 7.96 2.11
CA ASN A 274 -8.52 8.07 3.52
C ASN A 274 -7.59 9.00 4.32
N LEU A 275 -6.29 9.08 3.94
CA LEU A 275 -5.37 10.05 4.53
C LEU A 275 -5.81 11.49 4.24
N THR A 276 -6.21 11.77 3.01
CA THR A 276 -6.73 13.07 2.60
C THR A 276 -8.00 13.41 3.39
N ILE A 277 -8.93 12.48 3.53
CA ILE A 277 -10.18 12.65 4.30
C ILE A 277 -9.88 12.96 5.78
N ASP A 278 -8.98 12.19 6.42
CA ASP A 278 -8.62 12.40 7.82
C ASP A 278 -7.82 13.72 8.03
N SER A 279 -7.10 14.19 6.99
CA SER A 279 -6.44 15.51 7.00
C SER A 279 -7.46 16.65 6.92
N ASP A 280 -8.47 16.55 6.06
CA ASP A 280 -9.53 17.55 5.96
C ASP A 280 -10.39 17.62 7.23
N GLU A 281 -10.53 16.50 7.94
CA GLU A 281 -11.24 16.43 9.21
C GLU A 281 -10.60 17.30 10.29
N VAL A 282 -9.27 17.49 10.25
CA VAL A 282 -8.58 18.42 11.18
C VAL A 282 -9.04 19.86 10.95
N SER A 283 -9.20 20.29 9.70
CA SER A 283 -9.74 21.62 9.38
C SER A 283 -11.15 21.79 9.88
N ARG A 284 -12.00 20.79 9.65
CA ARG A 284 -13.38 20.79 10.10
C ARG A 284 -13.47 20.84 11.63
N ALA A 285 -12.68 20.03 12.32
CA ALA A 285 -12.64 20.02 13.78
C ALA A 285 -12.17 21.35 14.37
N ALA A 286 -11.24 22.05 13.71
CA ALA A 286 -10.79 23.39 14.12
C ALA A 286 -11.89 24.44 13.96
N TYR A 287 -12.80 24.27 13.00
CA TYR A 287 -13.96 25.14 12.83
C TYR A 287 -15.11 24.79 13.79
N GLU A 288 -15.30 23.50 14.09
CA GLU A 288 -16.36 23.01 14.99
C GLU A 288 -16.08 23.29 16.47
N CYS A 289 -14.82 23.55 16.86
CA CYS A 289 -14.48 23.88 18.25
C CYS A 289 -15.11 25.23 18.65
N PRO A 290 -15.41 25.48 19.94
CA PRO A 290 -16.02 26.73 20.40
C PRO A 290 -15.01 27.90 20.39
N TRP A 291 -14.45 28.19 19.20
CA TRP A 291 -13.46 29.25 18.98
C TRP A 291 -13.95 30.65 19.35
N TYR A 292 -15.27 30.87 19.32
CA TYR A 292 -15.89 32.14 19.65
C TYR A 292 -15.80 32.48 21.15
N GLU A 293 -15.64 31.50 22.03
CA GLU A 293 -15.42 31.66 23.46
C GLU A 293 -13.95 31.96 23.77
N CYS A 294 -13.05 31.68 22.83
CA CYS A 294 -11.61 31.84 22.99
C CYS A 294 -11.15 33.30 22.85
N PRO A 295 -10.12 33.72 23.57
CA PRO A 295 -9.48 35.02 23.40
C PRO A 295 -8.83 35.18 22.03
N ALA A 296 -8.58 36.43 21.61
CA ALA A 296 -8.07 36.75 20.28
C ALA A 296 -6.72 36.06 19.94
N SER A 297 -5.89 35.84 20.94
CA SER A 297 -4.61 35.08 20.81
C SER A 297 -4.83 33.66 20.29
N ILE A 298 -5.77 32.93 20.90
CA ILE A 298 -6.09 31.53 20.55
C ILE A 298 -6.83 31.49 19.23
N ARG A 299 -7.79 32.41 18.98
CA ARG A 299 -8.49 32.49 17.69
C ARG A 299 -7.56 32.63 16.50
N ARG A 300 -6.49 33.44 16.63
CA ARG A 300 -5.47 33.57 15.57
C ARG A 300 -4.73 32.27 15.31
N LEU A 301 -4.37 31.51 16.35
CA LEU A 301 -3.70 30.22 16.21
C LEU A 301 -4.62 29.20 15.51
N LEU A 302 -5.90 29.13 15.89
CA LEU A 302 -6.88 28.26 15.23
C LEU A 302 -7.07 28.63 13.74
N LEU A 303 -7.09 29.94 13.45
CA LEU A 303 -7.16 30.43 12.06
C LEU A 303 -5.93 29.95 11.24
N VAL A 304 -4.72 30.00 11.82
CA VAL A 304 -3.50 29.50 11.17
C VAL A 304 -3.60 28.00 10.89
N ILE A 305 -4.13 27.21 11.84
CA ILE A 305 -4.38 25.77 11.62
C ILE A 305 -5.35 25.57 10.45
N MET A 306 -6.49 26.27 10.44
CA MET A 306 -7.48 26.16 9.35
C MET A 306 -6.91 26.54 7.99
N VAL A 307 -6.12 27.63 7.93
CA VAL A 307 -5.45 28.06 6.68
C VAL A 307 -4.43 27.02 6.21
N ARG A 308 -3.65 26.42 7.13
CA ARG A 308 -2.69 25.35 6.78
C ARG A 308 -3.40 24.09 6.27
N CYS A 309 -4.52 23.73 6.86
CA CYS A 309 -5.31 22.54 6.49
C CYS A 309 -6.08 22.72 5.17
N LYS A 310 -6.27 23.95 4.65
CA LYS A 310 -6.82 24.14 3.29
C LYS A 310 -6.00 23.46 2.22
N ARG A 311 -4.69 23.29 2.45
CA ARG A 311 -3.85 22.47 1.59
C ARG A 311 -3.93 21.03 2.09
N ALA A 312 -4.75 20.22 1.41
CA ALA A 312 -4.93 18.81 1.72
C ALA A 312 -3.58 18.08 1.78
N THR A 313 -3.47 17.17 2.73
CA THR A 313 -2.29 16.30 2.85
C THR A 313 -2.52 15.09 1.96
N VAL A 314 -1.90 15.11 0.79
CA VAL A 314 -1.95 14.01 -0.21
C VAL A 314 -0.58 13.38 -0.35
N ILE A 315 -0.55 12.09 -0.63
CA ILE A 315 0.67 11.39 -1.04
C ILE A 315 0.67 11.37 -2.57
N THR A 316 1.70 11.97 -3.16
CA THR A 316 1.89 11.96 -4.61
C THR A 316 3.04 11.04 -5.00
N VAL A 317 2.86 10.32 -6.09
CA VAL A 317 3.87 9.44 -6.66
C VAL A 317 4.61 10.20 -7.76
N ALA A 318 5.94 10.27 -7.64
CA ALA A 318 6.81 11.06 -8.52
C ALA A 318 6.41 12.54 -8.66
N GLY A 319 5.63 13.08 -7.70
CA GLY A 319 5.13 14.44 -7.75
C GLY A 319 4.03 14.71 -8.80
N ILE A 320 3.55 13.66 -9.50
CA ILE A 320 2.63 13.78 -10.63
C ILE A 320 1.27 13.13 -10.32
N VAL A 321 1.27 11.91 -9.77
CA VAL A 321 0.05 11.12 -9.60
C VAL A 321 -0.30 11.06 -8.11
N GLU A 322 -1.50 11.47 -7.75
CA GLU A 322 -2.01 11.32 -6.38
C GLU A 322 -2.43 9.87 -6.12
N ILE A 323 -2.08 9.35 -4.95
CA ILE A 323 -2.57 8.04 -4.53
C ILE A 323 -4.01 8.20 -4.06
N SER A 324 -4.96 7.91 -4.96
CA SER A 324 -6.40 8.09 -4.71
C SER A 324 -7.24 7.01 -5.39
N LEU A 325 -8.50 6.89 -4.99
CA LEU A 325 -9.47 6.01 -5.67
C LEU A 325 -9.71 6.43 -7.12
N ASP A 326 -9.57 7.71 -7.47
CA ASP A 326 -9.65 8.17 -8.85
C ASP A 326 -8.50 7.61 -9.69
N THR A 327 -7.30 7.54 -9.11
CA THR A 327 -6.14 6.89 -9.73
C THR A 327 -6.38 5.39 -9.91
N PHE A 328 -6.95 4.71 -8.92
CA PHE A 328 -7.36 3.30 -9.05
C PHE A 328 -8.30 3.11 -10.25
N MET A 329 -9.36 3.91 -10.34
CA MET A 329 -10.31 3.85 -11.46
C MET A 329 -9.64 4.14 -12.81
N SER A 330 -8.66 5.05 -12.84
CA SER A 330 -7.90 5.38 -14.05
C SER A 330 -7.02 4.21 -14.50
N ILE A 331 -6.36 3.51 -13.55
CA ILE A 331 -5.57 2.30 -13.82
C ILE A 331 -6.47 1.20 -14.38
N MET A 332 -7.63 0.96 -13.78
CA MET A 332 -8.58 -0.07 -14.24
C MET A 332 -9.11 0.24 -15.64
N LYS A 333 -9.46 1.49 -15.92
CA LYS A 333 -9.89 1.91 -17.27
C LYS A 333 -8.79 1.76 -18.30
N ALA A 334 -7.56 2.16 -17.97
CA ALA A 334 -6.41 2.00 -18.87
C ALA A 334 -6.15 0.52 -19.19
N SER A 335 -6.13 -0.35 -18.16
CA SER A 335 -5.95 -1.79 -18.32
C SER A 335 -7.03 -2.42 -19.21
N TYR A 336 -8.29 -2.01 -19.04
CA TYR A 336 -9.40 -2.46 -19.90
C TYR A 336 -9.24 -1.98 -21.34
N THR A 337 -8.83 -0.74 -21.57
CA THR A 337 -8.58 -0.21 -22.92
C THR A 337 -7.46 -0.98 -23.62
N PHE A 338 -6.36 -1.26 -22.93
CA PHE A 338 -5.28 -2.06 -23.49
C PHE A 338 -5.73 -3.51 -23.77
N PHE A 339 -6.54 -4.10 -22.91
CA PHE A 339 -7.13 -5.42 -23.16
C PHE A 339 -7.95 -5.44 -24.46
N THR A 340 -8.85 -4.47 -24.68
CA THR A 340 -9.67 -4.40 -25.89
C THR A 340 -8.83 -4.23 -27.16
N VAL A 341 -7.76 -3.44 -27.09
CA VAL A 341 -6.81 -3.29 -28.21
C VAL A 341 -6.08 -4.59 -28.50
N LEU A 342 -5.60 -5.32 -27.47
CA LEU A 342 -4.94 -6.60 -27.67
C LEU A 342 -5.88 -7.65 -28.26
N GLN A 343 -7.13 -7.69 -27.82
CA GLN A 343 -8.15 -8.60 -28.37
C GLN A 343 -8.41 -8.32 -29.87
N SER A 344 -8.59 -7.06 -30.23
CA SER A 344 -8.83 -6.69 -31.62
C SER A 344 -7.62 -6.96 -32.55
N THR A 345 -6.40 -6.94 -32.00
CA THR A 345 -5.17 -7.25 -32.77
C THR A 345 -4.93 -8.76 -32.89
N GLY A 346 -5.38 -9.54 -31.89
CA GLY A 346 -5.25 -11.01 -31.88
C GLY A 346 -6.30 -11.74 -32.72
N GLU A 347 -7.36 -11.05 -33.17
CA GLU A 347 -8.37 -11.57 -34.11
C GLU A 347 -7.99 -11.35 -35.61
N LEU A 348 -6.90 -10.65 -35.89
CA LEU A 348 -6.31 -10.45 -37.22
C LEU A 348 -5.18 -11.44 -37.46
#